data_cf1ed9647ddc9f5c782219fcdc1259b0
#
_entry.id   cf1ed9647ddc9f5c782219fcdc1259b0
#
_cell.length_a   1.000
_cell.length_b   1.000
_cell.length_c   1.000
_cell.angle_alpha   90.00
_cell.angle_beta   90.00
_cell.angle_gamma   90.00
#
_symmetry.space_group_name_H-M   'P 1'
#
loop_
_entity.id
_entity.type
_entity.pdbx_description
1 polymer ?
#
loop_
_entity_poly.entity_id
_entity_poly.type
_entity_poly.pdbx_seq_one_letter_code
_entity_poly.pdbx_strand_id
1 'polypeptide(L)'
;MTDADYVVTYNGKFFDMPFLKRRAAKYGIHLPEVYNLDLFPLIKYYSDLPSFLPDLRQKTIEAYYGAHDMRLDEISGGESVDMYERYLDTGSTVIRDTILLHNADDVRQLACIMPIIGKTDIHRAFARQGFPFSGGTISSVTLKKLDLIIKGTLTTPIDYINFPMPDRPYTFRASSSDASFTLEIPCEKNGEYVFTDAEAVLGSDERLIKKYPSSNSGYLIISQGKDINFAEMNIFAALAAEHALAI
;
A
#
# COMPACT_ATOMS: atom_id res chain seq x y z
N MET A 1 12.87 -13.76 0.58
CA MET A 1 11.66 -12.92 0.39
C MET A 1 10.38 -13.63 0.87
N THR A 2 10.44 -14.87 1.32
CA THR A 2 9.25 -15.66 1.73
C THR A 2 8.59 -15.21 3.03
N ASP A 3 9.25 -14.33 3.81
CA ASP A 3 8.78 -13.91 5.13
C ASP A 3 8.59 -12.37 5.22
N ALA A 4 8.48 -11.68 4.07
CA ALA A 4 8.30 -10.25 4.03
C ALA A 4 6.86 -9.90 3.62
N ASP A 5 6.15 -9.12 4.44
CA ASP A 5 4.81 -8.60 4.15
C ASP A 5 4.86 -7.45 3.13
N TYR A 6 5.97 -6.72 3.11
CA TYR A 6 6.17 -5.52 2.30
C TYR A 6 7.51 -5.52 1.60
N VAL A 7 7.53 -5.00 0.36
CA VAL A 7 8.73 -4.48 -0.29
C VAL A 7 8.62 -2.97 -0.33
N VAL A 8 9.58 -2.28 0.25
CA VAL A 8 9.64 -0.81 0.20
C VAL A 8 10.49 -0.41 -0.99
N THR A 9 10.00 0.53 -1.80
CA THR A 9 10.71 1.05 -2.97
C THR A 9 10.64 2.57 -3.02
N TYR A 10 11.47 3.16 -3.89
CA TYR A 10 11.37 4.56 -4.28
C TYR A 10 11.13 4.64 -5.79
N ASN A 11 9.89 4.94 -6.21
CA ASN A 11 9.43 4.89 -7.60
C ASN A 11 9.53 3.49 -8.25
N GLY A 12 9.58 2.45 -7.43
CA GLY A 12 9.78 1.06 -7.86
C GLY A 12 8.59 0.47 -8.61
N LYS A 13 7.37 1.00 -8.39
CA LYS A 13 6.17 0.56 -9.09
C LYS A 13 6.32 0.65 -10.61
N PHE A 14 7.02 1.67 -11.11
CA PHE A 14 7.19 1.91 -12.53
C PHE A 14 8.54 1.44 -13.09
N PHE A 15 9.56 1.22 -12.23
CA PHE A 15 10.91 0.84 -12.64
C PHE A 15 11.31 -0.54 -12.11
N ASP A 16 11.59 -0.66 -10.83
CA ASP A 16 12.22 -1.86 -10.26
C ASP A 16 11.32 -3.09 -10.34
N MET A 17 10.05 -2.96 -9.93
CA MET A 17 9.13 -4.10 -9.87
C MET A 17 8.82 -4.70 -11.25
N PRO A 18 8.52 -3.92 -12.31
CA PRO A 18 8.36 -4.45 -13.65
C PRO A 18 9.64 -5.08 -14.22
N PHE A 19 10.80 -4.50 -13.89
CA PHE A 19 12.09 -5.04 -14.33
C PHE A 19 12.37 -6.39 -13.66
N LEU A 20 12.22 -6.47 -12.34
CA LEU A 20 12.40 -7.70 -11.55
C LEU A 20 11.46 -8.82 -12.03
N LYS A 21 10.17 -8.53 -12.21
CA LYS A 21 9.19 -9.50 -12.72
C LYS A 21 9.58 -10.06 -14.09
N ARG A 22 10.01 -9.21 -15.03
CA ARG A 22 10.46 -9.65 -16.35
C ARG A 22 11.74 -10.49 -16.29
N ARG A 23 12.71 -10.10 -15.45
CA ARG A 23 13.96 -10.86 -15.28
C ARG A 23 13.72 -12.20 -14.64
N ALA A 24 12.93 -12.24 -13.57
CA ALA A 24 12.56 -13.49 -12.91
C ALA A 24 11.87 -14.47 -13.88
N ALA A 25 10.88 -13.99 -14.63
CA ALA A 25 10.20 -14.79 -15.66
C ALA A 25 11.17 -15.36 -16.71
N LYS A 26 12.14 -14.55 -17.18
CA LYS A 26 13.15 -15.00 -18.14
C LYS A 26 14.00 -16.19 -17.62
N TYR A 27 14.24 -16.25 -16.31
CA TYR A 27 15.04 -17.28 -15.69
C TYR A 27 14.21 -18.38 -14.98
N GLY A 28 12.88 -18.38 -15.15
CA GLY A 28 11.98 -19.33 -14.49
C GLY A 28 11.92 -19.18 -12.97
N ILE A 29 12.27 -18.01 -12.45
CA ILE A 29 12.24 -17.71 -11.01
C ILE A 29 10.84 -17.21 -10.64
N HIS A 30 10.19 -17.88 -9.70
CA HIS A 30 8.93 -17.42 -9.13
C HIS A 30 9.20 -16.35 -8.07
N LEU A 31 8.66 -15.16 -8.26
CA LEU A 31 8.67 -14.10 -7.25
C LEU A 31 7.39 -14.21 -6.41
N PRO A 32 7.50 -14.15 -5.07
CA PRO A 32 6.32 -14.11 -4.22
C PRO A 32 5.53 -12.82 -4.47
N GLU A 33 4.22 -12.90 -4.34
CA GLU A 33 3.37 -11.71 -4.33
C GLU A 33 3.55 -11.02 -2.96
N VAL A 34 4.14 -9.83 -2.99
CA VAL A 34 4.33 -8.97 -1.83
C VAL A 34 3.81 -7.58 -2.14
N TYR A 35 3.25 -6.92 -1.14
CA TYR A 35 2.78 -5.55 -1.31
C TYR A 35 3.96 -4.59 -1.48
N ASN A 36 3.93 -3.77 -2.56
CA ASN A 36 4.94 -2.76 -2.81
C ASN A 36 4.53 -1.41 -2.20
N LEU A 37 5.15 -1.03 -1.08
CA LEU A 37 5.04 0.29 -0.49
C LEU A 37 6.01 1.24 -1.21
N ASP A 38 5.51 1.97 -2.19
CA ASP A 38 6.31 2.92 -2.97
C ASP A 38 6.27 4.31 -2.32
N LEU A 39 7.42 4.77 -1.83
CA LEU A 39 7.52 6.05 -1.12
C LEU A 39 7.33 7.27 -2.03
N PHE A 40 7.68 7.18 -3.31
CA PHE A 40 7.58 8.31 -4.23
C PHE A 40 6.14 8.82 -4.42
N PRO A 41 5.14 7.99 -4.80
CA PRO A 41 3.76 8.44 -4.91
C PRO A 41 3.16 8.81 -3.54
N LEU A 42 3.61 8.16 -2.45
CA LEU A 42 3.19 8.52 -1.10
C LEU A 42 3.60 9.96 -0.76
N ILE A 43 4.87 10.31 -1.01
CA ILE A 43 5.38 11.68 -0.81
C ILE A 43 4.66 12.66 -1.75
N LYS A 44 4.57 12.32 -3.02
CA LYS A 44 4.08 13.22 -4.06
C LYS A 44 2.63 13.64 -3.87
N TYR A 45 1.76 12.73 -3.44
CA TYR A 45 0.32 12.95 -3.43
C TYR A 45 -0.28 13.05 -2.02
N TYR A 46 0.47 12.68 -0.98
CA TYR A 46 -0.05 12.58 0.38
C TYR A 46 0.86 13.25 1.42
N SER A 47 1.68 14.22 0.99
CA SER A 47 2.46 15.08 1.88
C SER A 47 2.53 16.51 1.34
N ASP A 48 3.00 17.44 2.17
CA ASP A 48 3.26 18.83 1.78
C ASP A 48 4.68 19.03 1.21
N LEU A 49 5.51 18.01 1.20
CA LEU A 49 6.93 18.07 0.76
C LEU A 49 7.11 18.62 -0.66
N PRO A 50 6.23 18.31 -1.65
CA PRO A 50 6.34 18.89 -2.99
C PRO A 50 6.23 20.42 -3.05
N SER A 51 5.65 21.05 -2.02
CA SER A 51 5.45 22.50 -2.00
C SER A 51 6.70 23.30 -1.66
N PHE A 52 7.72 22.65 -1.05
CA PHE A 52 8.93 23.34 -0.58
C PHE A 52 10.26 22.64 -0.94
N LEU A 53 10.24 21.41 -1.44
CA LEU A 53 11.42 20.77 -1.98
C LEU A 53 11.60 21.09 -3.47
N PRO A 54 12.85 21.23 -3.94
CA PRO A 54 13.12 21.55 -5.35
C PRO A 54 12.71 20.45 -6.31
N ASP A 55 12.79 19.21 -5.89
CA ASP A 55 12.30 18.01 -6.58
C ASP A 55 12.05 16.87 -5.57
N LEU A 56 11.57 15.73 -6.07
CA LEU A 56 11.30 14.55 -5.27
C LEU A 56 12.21 13.37 -5.63
N ARG A 57 13.45 13.63 -6.04
CA ARG A 57 14.44 12.57 -6.22
C ARG A 57 14.84 11.99 -4.87
N GLN A 58 15.19 10.72 -4.83
CA GLN A 58 15.60 10.08 -3.57
C GLN A 58 16.73 10.86 -2.89
N LYS A 59 17.76 11.29 -3.62
CA LYS A 59 18.88 12.12 -3.09
C LYS A 59 18.41 13.45 -2.47
N THR A 60 17.36 14.08 -3.00
CA THR A 60 16.78 15.30 -2.42
C THR A 60 16.10 15.00 -1.08
N ILE A 61 15.40 13.87 -0.99
CA ILE A 61 14.78 13.43 0.27
C ILE A 61 15.85 13.03 1.29
N GLU A 62 16.91 12.36 0.86
CA GLU A 62 18.06 12.03 1.72
C GLU A 62 18.70 13.30 2.32
N ALA A 63 18.93 14.31 1.50
CA ALA A 63 19.43 15.61 1.95
C ALA A 63 18.50 16.27 2.97
N TYR A 64 17.19 16.22 2.75
CA TYR A 64 16.18 16.74 3.67
C TYR A 64 16.25 16.07 5.05
N TYR A 65 16.58 14.76 5.11
CA TYR A 65 16.76 14.00 6.35
C TYR A 65 18.19 14.02 6.91
N GLY A 66 19.12 14.71 6.25
CA GLY A 66 20.54 14.73 6.64
C GLY A 66 21.25 13.38 6.44
N ALA A 67 20.71 12.53 5.57
CA ALA A 67 21.25 11.21 5.27
C ALA A 67 22.21 11.22 4.06
N HIS A 68 22.25 12.30 3.29
CA HIS A 68 23.03 12.38 2.05
C HIS A 68 24.55 12.16 2.26
N ASP A 69 25.10 12.67 3.34
CA ASP A 69 26.53 12.55 3.65
C ASP A 69 26.97 11.12 4.01
N MET A 70 26.01 10.20 4.15
CA MET A 70 26.28 8.78 4.42
C MET A 70 26.49 7.96 3.13
N ARG A 71 26.31 8.56 1.94
CA ARG A 71 26.58 7.88 0.67
C ARG A 71 28.07 7.72 0.44
N LEU A 72 28.44 6.57 -0.12
CA LEU A 72 29.79 6.25 -0.54
C LEU A 72 29.96 6.36 -2.08
N ASP A 73 28.82 6.39 -2.82
CA ASP A 73 28.82 6.55 -4.25
C ASP A 73 28.66 8.02 -4.66
N GLU A 74 29.26 8.37 -5.81
CA GLU A 74 29.18 9.71 -6.40
C GLU A 74 28.39 9.76 -7.72
N ILE A 75 27.98 8.60 -8.24
CA ILE A 75 27.33 8.51 -9.55
C ILE A 75 25.82 8.79 -9.48
N SER A 76 25.26 9.23 -10.59
CA SER A 76 23.81 9.35 -10.77
C SER A 76 23.19 8.07 -11.32
N GLY A 77 21.86 7.93 -11.19
CA GLY A 77 21.14 6.79 -11.78
C GLY A 77 21.30 6.71 -13.31
N GLY A 78 21.41 7.85 -14.01
CA GLY A 78 21.69 7.87 -15.47
C GLY A 78 23.08 7.33 -15.78
N GLU A 79 24.10 7.80 -15.09
CA GLU A 79 25.47 7.31 -15.22
C GLU A 79 25.59 5.82 -14.93
N SER A 80 24.82 5.30 -13.95
CA SER A 80 24.78 3.87 -13.64
C SER A 80 24.31 3.03 -14.83
N VAL A 81 23.35 3.52 -15.63
CA VAL A 81 22.88 2.84 -16.85
C VAL A 81 23.97 2.79 -17.91
N ASP A 82 24.61 3.94 -18.19
CA ASP A 82 25.73 4.02 -19.17
C ASP A 82 26.91 3.13 -18.74
N MET A 83 27.19 3.09 -17.45
CA MET A 83 28.23 2.21 -16.89
C MET A 83 27.86 0.73 -17.05
N TYR A 84 26.57 0.37 -16.92
CA TYR A 84 26.14 -1.01 -17.11
C TYR A 84 26.33 -1.46 -18.57
N GLU A 85 26.02 -0.62 -19.55
CA GLU A 85 26.30 -0.91 -20.98
C GLU A 85 27.80 -1.12 -21.22
N ARG A 86 28.64 -0.22 -20.70
CA ARG A 86 30.10 -0.37 -20.78
C ARG A 86 30.61 -1.64 -20.08
N TYR A 87 30.01 -2.05 -18.98
CA TYR A 87 30.36 -3.31 -18.32
C TYR A 87 30.04 -4.51 -19.19
N LEU A 88 28.89 -4.51 -19.88
CA LEU A 88 28.53 -5.60 -20.79
C LEU A 88 29.57 -5.76 -21.94
N ASP A 89 30.12 -4.65 -22.42
CA ASP A 89 31.12 -4.64 -23.51
C ASP A 89 32.52 -5.03 -23.03
N THR A 90 32.92 -4.60 -21.83
CA THR A 90 34.29 -4.68 -21.34
C THR A 90 34.56 -5.79 -20.33
N GLY A 91 33.51 -6.25 -19.62
CA GLY A 91 33.66 -7.17 -18.48
C GLY A 91 34.42 -6.58 -17.29
N SER A 92 34.61 -5.24 -17.23
CA SER A 92 35.41 -4.58 -16.20
C SER A 92 34.82 -4.76 -14.78
N THR A 93 35.60 -5.39 -13.92
CA THR A 93 35.21 -5.58 -12.50
C THR A 93 35.11 -4.26 -11.75
N VAL A 94 35.91 -3.26 -12.09
CA VAL A 94 35.86 -1.91 -11.48
C VAL A 94 34.51 -1.26 -11.78
N ILE A 95 34.05 -1.30 -13.03
CA ILE A 95 32.75 -0.74 -13.42
C ILE A 95 31.62 -1.48 -12.70
N ARG A 96 31.67 -2.82 -12.68
CA ARG A 96 30.70 -3.63 -11.93
C ARG A 96 30.62 -3.23 -10.45
N ASP A 97 31.76 -3.13 -9.80
CA ASP A 97 31.82 -2.85 -8.36
C ASP A 97 31.33 -1.44 -8.04
N THR A 98 31.56 -0.46 -8.93
CA THR A 98 30.97 0.89 -8.80
C THR A 98 29.45 0.86 -8.92
N ILE A 99 28.88 0.12 -9.87
CA ILE A 99 27.42 -0.04 -10.02
C ILE A 99 26.82 -0.73 -8.79
N LEU A 100 27.48 -1.78 -8.29
CA LEU A 100 27.01 -2.49 -7.09
C LEU A 100 27.06 -1.61 -5.83
N LEU A 101 28.08 -0.76 -5.70
CA LEU A 101 28.17 0.22 -4.60
C LEU A 101 27.00 1.21 -4.67
N HIS A 102 26.73 1.78 -5.85
CA HIS A 102 25.60 2.68 -6.06
C HIS A 102 24.26 2.03 -5.65
N ASN A 103 23.99 0.82 -6.14
CA ASN A 103 22.78 0.09 -5.75
C ASN A 103 22.70 -0.20 -4.25
N ALA A 104 23.83 -0.56 -3.62
CA ALA A 104 23.89 -0.81 -2.19
C ALA A 104 23.60 0.46 -1.38
N ASP A 105 24.09 1.61 -1.83
CA ASP A 105 23.82 2.89 -1.19
C ASP A 105 22.37 3.31 -1.37
N ASP A 106 21.76 3.14 -2.54
CA ASP A 106 20.34 3.43 -2.75
C ASP A 106 19.45 2.63 -1.79
N VAL A 107 19.75 1.35 -1.57
CA VAL A 107 19.00 0.51 -0.62
C VAL A 107 19.22 0.95 0.84
N ARG A 108 20.47 1.28 1.23
CA ARG A 108 20.77 1.75 2.60
C ARG A 108 20.08 3.08 2.88
N GLN A 109 20.18 4.02 1.94
CA GLN A 109 19.58 5.35 2.09
C GLN A 109 18.04 5.28 2.08
N LEU A 110 17.45 4.35 1.32
CA LEU A 110 16.01 4.10 1.40
C LEU A 110 15.57 3.76 2.83
N ALA A 111 16.34 2.94 3.55
CA ALA A 111 16.06 2.65 4.97
C ALA A 111 16.18 3.91 5.85
N CYS A 112 17.18 4.77 5.59
CA CYS A 112 17.37 6.01 6.34
C CYS A 112 16.23 7.01 6.18
N ILE A 113 15.58 7.05 5.00
CA ILE A 113 14.46 7.96 4.72
C ILE A 113 13.08 7.40 5.09
N MET A 114 12.99 6.18 5.58
CA MET A 114 11.69 5.58 6.01
C MET A 114 10.87 6.46 6.98
N PRO A 115 11.47 7.25 7.91
CA PRO A 115 10.72 8.17 8.77
C PRO A 115 9.85 9.19 8.01
N ILE A 116 10.06 9.36 6.69
CA ILE A 116 9.23 10.21 5.83
C ILE A 116 7.75 9.80 5.84
N ILE A 117 7.45 8.54 6.10
CA ILE A 117 6.09 8.02 6.24
C ILE A 117 5.30 8.85 7.26
N GLY A 118 5.94 9.25 8.37
CA GLY A 118 5.34 10.12 9.39
C GLY A 118 5.05 11.56 8.93
N LYS A 119 5.51 11.96 7.74
CA LYS A 119 5.22 13.24 7.10
C LYS A 119 4.15 13.13 6.01
N THR A 120 3.53 11.97 5.88
CA THR A 120 2.53 11.67 4.85
C THR A 120 1.20 11.29 5.49
N ASP A 121 0.10 11.52 4.77
CA ASP A 121 -1.21 10.95 5.11
C ASP A 121 -1.30 9.50 4.59
N ILE A 122 -0.55 8.60 5.24
CA ILE A 122 -0.46 7.20 4.83
C ILE A 122 -1.80 6.47 4.85
N HIS A 123 -2.69 6.80 5.79
CA HIS A 123 -3.99 6.15 5.88
C HIS A 123 -4.89 6.53 4.72
N ARG A 124 -4.86 7.79 4.31
CA ARG A 124 -5.55 8.24 3.09
C ARG A 124 -4.92 7.61 1.83
N ALA A 125 -3.59 7.47 1.81
CA ALA A 125 -2.90 6.80 0.72
C ALA A 125 -3.35 5.33 0.61
N PHE A 126 -3.41 4.60 1.70
CA PHE A 126 -3.88 3.21 1.73
C PHE A 126 -5.31 3.07 1.23
N ALA A 127 -6.23 3.95 1.64
CA ALA A 127 -7.60 3.94 1.13
C ALA A 127 -7.69 4.12 -0.39
N ARG A 128 -6.68 4.74 -1.03
CA ARG A 128 -6.65 5.03 -2.47
C ARG A 128 -5.74 4.12 -3.29
N GLN A 129 -4.64 3.66 -2.71
CA GLN A 129 -3.61 2.87 -3.38
C GLN A 129 -3.66 1.39 -2.98
N GLY A 130 -4.40 1.09 -1.93
CA GLY A 130 -4.57 -0.25 -1.37
C GLY A 130 -3.56 -0.59 -0.28
N PHE A 131 -3.76 -1.76 0.32
CA PHE A 131 -2.94 -2.34 1.37
C PHE A 131 -3.23 -3.84 1.50
N PRO A 132 -2.30 -4.66 2.03
CA PRO A 132 -2.50 -6.09 2.21
C PRO A 132 -3.44 -6.37 3.40
N PHE A 133 -4.14 -7.50 3.31
CA PHE A 133 -4.85 -8.14 4.43
C PHE A 133 -4.64 -9.66 4.35
N SER A 134 -5.06 -10.44 5.35
CA SER A 134 -4.75 -11.88 5.43
C SER A 134 -5.27 -12.71 4.23
N GLY A 135 -6.37 -12.28 3.61
CA GLY A 135 -6.99 -12.95 2.46
C GLY A 135 -6.51 -12.46 1.08
N GLY A 136 -5.67 -11.42 1.01
CA GLY A 136 -5.24 -10.83 -0.27
C GLY A 136 -4.80 -9.37 -0.17
N THR A 137 -5.21 -8.57 -1.15
CA THR A 137 -4.88 -7.13 -1.20
C THR A 137 -6.13 -6.31 -1.45
N ILE A 138 -6.43 -5.37 -0.55
CA ILE A 138 -7.41 -4.33 -0.81
C ILE A 138 -6.79 -3.33 -1.78
N SER A 139 -7.46 -3.00 -2.86
CA SER A 139 -7.02 -2.03 -3.86
C SER A 139 -7.59 -0.63 -3.63
N SER A 140 -8.76 -0.55 -3.00
CA SER A 140 -9.37 0.73 -2.62
C SER A 140 -10.46 0.57 -1.57
N VAL A 141 -10.61 1.61 -0.73
CA VAL A 141 -11.73 1.79 0.21
C VAL A 141 -12.35 3.15 -0.07
N THR A 142 -13.63 3.18 -0.40
CA THR A 142 -14.31 4.42 -0.83
C THR A 142 -15.70 4.52 -0.21
N LEU A 143 -15.97 5.64 0.46
CA LEU A 143 -17.33 6.00 0.86
C LEU A 143 -18.03 6.67 -0.33
N LYS A 144 -19.05 6.03 -0.88
CA LYS A 144 -19.84 6.55 -2.01
C LYS A 144 -21.31 6.63 -1.63
N LYS A 145 -21.83 7.84 -1.52
CA LYS A 145 -23.15 8.09 -0.91
C LYS A 145 -23.15 7.56 0.53
N LEU A 146 -23.90 6.49 0.80
CA LEU A 146 -24.02 5.80 2.07
C LEU A 146 -23.58 4.33 1.96
N ASP A 147 -22.66 4.03 1.06
CA ASP A 147 -22.05 2.70 0.93
C ASP A 147 -20.54 2.80 1.08
N LEU A 148 -19.99 2.02 1.98
CA LEU A 148 -18.55 1.79 2.06
C LEU A 148 -18.20 0.67 1.08
N ILE A 149 -17.50 1.04 0.00
CA ILE A 149 -17.14 0.11 -1.07
C ILE A 149 -15.67 -0.24 -0.94
N ILE A 150 -15.40 -1.52 -0.72
CA ILE A 150 -14.08 -2.11 -0.59
C ILE A 150 -13.84 -3.00 -1.81
N LYS A 151 -12.74 -2.77 -2.51
CA LYS A 151 -12.34 -3.58 -3.68
C LYS A 151 -10.95 -4.12 -3.49
N GLY A 152 -10.70 -5.29 -4.08
CA GLY A 152 -9.38 -5.90 -3.98
C GLY A 152 -9.25 -7.18 -4.80
N THR A 153 -8.17 -7.90 -4.52
CA THR A 153 -7.86 -9.20 -5.10
C THR A 153 -7.61 -10.21 -3.98
N LEU A 154 -8.01 -11.47 -4.23
CA LEU A 154 -7.85 -12.58 -3.30
C LEU A 154 -6.59 -13.39 -3.63
N THR A 155 -5.88 -13.84 -2.62
CA THR A 155 -4.77 -14.79 -2.76
C THR A 155 -5.26 -16.13 -3.28
N THR A 156 -6.42 -16.58 -2.79
CA THR A 156 -7.10 -17.78 -3.29
C THR A 156 -8.35 -17.34 -4.05
N PRO A 157 -8.35 -17.40 -5.39
CA PRO A 157 -9.50 -16.99 -6.20
C PRO A 157 -10.71 -17.89 -5.94
N ILE A 158 -11.89 -17.26 -5.76
CA ILE A 158 -13.18 -17.95 -5.57
C ILE A 158 -14.25 -17.30 -6.42
N ASP A 159 -15.30 -18.04 -6.78
CA ASP A 159 -16.54 -17.50 -7.30
C ASP A 159 -17.58 -17.53 -6.20
N TYR A 160 -18.00 -16.35 -5.73
CA TYR A 160 -18.94 -16.24 -4.62
C TYR A 160 -19.74 -14.95 -4.68
N ILE A 161 -20.99 -15.03 -4.28
CA ILE A 161 -21.86 -13.87 -4.06
C ILE A 161 -22.78 -14.14 -2.86
N ASN A 162 -22.87 -13.17 -1.95
CA ASN A 162 -23.94 -13.11 -0.98
C ASN A 162 -24.81 -11.87 -1.20
N PHE A 163 -26.04 -11.93 -0.72
CA PHE A 163 -26.93 -10.80 -0.59
C PHE A 163 -27.05 -10.42 0.88
N PRO A 164 -27.37 -9.14 1.20
CA PRO A 164 -27.51 -8.70 2.57
C PRO A 164 -28.53 -9.53 3.34
N MET A 165 -28.14 -9.97 4.53
CA MET A 165 -28.96 -10.72 5.49
C MET A 165 -28.79 -10.08 6.88
N PRO A 166 -29.70 -10.32 7.85
CA PRO A 166 -29.62 -9.72 9.17
C PRO A 166 -28.29 -9.99 9.91
N ASP A 167 -27.70 -11.17 9.72
CA ASP A 167 -26.42 -11.60 10.28
C ASP A 167 -25.20 -11.24 9.40
N ARG A 168 -25.42 -10.78 8.17
CA ARG A 168 -24.41 -10.35 7.20
C ARG A 168 -24.95 -9.17 6.40
N PRO A 169 -25.00 -7.96 6.98
CA PRO A 169 -25.70 -6.82 6.38
C PRO A 169 -24.86 -6.14 5.27
N TYR A 170 -24.20 -6.93 4.44
CA TYR A 170 -23.35 -6.46 3.34
C TYR A 170 -23.52 -7.33 2.10
N THR A 171 -23.11 -6.79 0.95
CA THR A 171 -22.95 -7.57 -0.28
C THR A 171 -21.49 -7.88 -0.51
N PHE A 172 -21.13 -9.16 -0.65
CA PHE A 172 -19.79 -9.58 -1.05
C PHE A 172 -19.87 -10.32 -2.38
N ARG A 173 -19.04 -9.89 -3.34
CA ARG A 173 -18.91 -10.53 -4.65
C ARG A 173 -17.45 -10.82 -4.91
N ALA A 174 -17.12 -12.04 -5.31
CA ALA A 174 -15.80 -12.44 -5.71
C ALA A 174 -15.83 -13.21 -7.02
N SER A 175 -14.80 -13.05 -7.83
CA SER A 175 -14.66 -13.72 -9.13
C SER A 175 -13.30 -14.41 -9.22
N SER A 176 -13.31 -15.69 -9.59
CA SER A 176 -12.10 -16.48 -9.81
C SER A 176 -11.36 -16.11 -11.09
N SER A 177 -12.04 -15.50 -12.08
CA SER A 177 -11.48 -15.19 -13.39
C SER A 177 -10.34 -14.16 -13.34
N ASP A 178 -10.42 -13.21 -12.42
CA ASP A 178 -9.44 -12.14 -12.21
C ASP A 178 -9.01 -11.99 -10.73
N ALA A 179 -9.41 -12.97 -9.91
CA ALA A 179 -9.21 -12.99 -8.46
C ALA A 179 -9.78 -11.75 -7.73
N SER A 180 -10.68 -10.99 -8.37
CA SER A 180 -11.21 -9.76 -7.80
C SER A 180 -12.29 -10.00 -6.75
N PHE A 181 -12.45 -9.04 -5.83
CA PHE A 181 -13.63 -8.96 -4.97
C PHE A 181 -14.14 -7.53 -4.81
N THR A 182 -15.40 -7.43 -4.47
CA THR A 182 -16.06 -6.19 -4.04
C THR A 182 -16.93 -6.50 -2.83
N LEU A 183 -16.72 -5.73 -1.75
CA LEU A 183 -17.53 -5.75 -0.54
C LEU A 183 -18.20 -4.39 -0.39
N GLU A 184 -19.53 -4.39 -0.32
CA GLU A 184 -20.38 -3.19 -0.20
C GLU A 184 -21.09 -3.25 1.15
N ILE A 185 -20.75 -2.31 2.05
CA ILE A 185 -21.27 -2.24 3.42
C ILE A 185 -22.13 -0.98 3.53
N PRO A 186 -23.41 -1.08 3.91
CA PRO A 186 -24.28 0.06 4.07
C PRO A 186 -23.83 0.92 5.25
N CYS A 187 -23.93 2.23 5.07
CA CYS A 187 -23.71 3.23 6.11
C CYS A 187 -24.99 4.03 6.34
N GLU A 188 -25.10 4.58 7.52
CA GLU A 188 -26.16 5.49 7.90
C GLU A 188 -25.63 6.91 8.10
N LYS A 189 -26.52 7.90 8.05
CA LYS A 189 -26.17 9.30 8.28
C LYS A 189 -27.06 9.90 9.35
N ASN A 190 -26.42 10.55 10.32
CA ASN A 190 -27.11 11.37 11.32
C ASN A 190 -26.37 12.71 11.47
N GLY A 191 -27.00 13.79 11.01
CA GLY A 191 -26.37 15.11 10.98
C GLY A 191 -25.11 15.13 10.13
N GLU A 192 -23.97 15.39 10.76
CA GLU A 192 -22.65 15.41 10.12
C GLU A 192 -21.97 14.03 10.09
N TYR A 193 -22.47 13.07 10.85
CA TYR A 193 -21.84 11.77 11.00
C TYR A 193 -22.34 10.78 9.95
N VAL A 194 -21.40 10.09 9.32
CA VAL A 194 -21.66 8.87 8.53
C VAL A 194 -21.02 7.71 9.28
N PHE A 195 -21.77 6.67 9.54
CA PHE A 195 -21.34 5.53 10.35
C PHE A 195 -21.91 4.22 9.81
N THR A 196 -21.33 3.11 10.22
CA THR A 196 -21.83 1.77 9.91
C THR A 196 -22.00 0.96 11.18
N ASP A 197 -22.90 -0.01 11.17
CA ASP A 197 -23.07 -1.00 12.23
C ASP A 197 -21.92 -2.02 12.16
N ALA A 198 -20.86 -1.72 12.90
CA ALA A 198 -19.65 -2.54 12.88
C ALA A 198 -19.86 -3.86 13.64
N GLU A 199 -20.74 -3.90 14.65
CA GLU A 199 -21.09 -5.12 15.38
C GLU A 199 -21.84 -6.10 14.47
N ALA A 200 -22.78 -5.62 13.68
CA ALA A 200 -23.52 -6.44 12.72
C ALA A 200 -22.62 -6.97 11.59
N VAL A 201 -21.59 -6.20 11.19
CA VAL A 201 -20.66 -6.62 10.13
C VAL A 201 -19.59 -7.58 10.63
N LEU A 202 -18.99 -7.32 11.80
CA LEU A 202 -17.81 -8.02 12.31
C LEU A 202 -18.14 -9.08 13.40
N GLY A 203 -19.36 -9.08 13.93
CA GLY A 203 -19.72 -9.95 15.04
C GLY A 203 -18.76 -9.77 16.24
N SER A 204 -18.19 -10.87 16.74
CA SER A 204 -17.28 -10.85 17.90
C SER A 204 -15.99 -10.07 17.65
N ASP A 205 -15.59 -9.85 16.37
CA ASP A 205 -14.35 -9.15 16.01
C ASP A 205 -14.49 -7.62 16.07
N GLU A 206 -15.71 -7.11 16.30
CA GLU A 206 -15.97 -5.69 16.61
C GLU A 206 -15.10 -5.20 17.77
N ARG A 207 -14.78 -6.06 18.74
CA ARG A 207 -13.84 -5.77 19.85
C ARG A 207 -12.49 -5.22 19.38
N LEU A 208 -12.03 -5.57 18.17
CA LEU A 208 -10.73 -5.14 17.64
C LEU A 208 -10.73 -3.65 17.27
N ILE A 209 -11.89 -3.08 17.00
CA ILE A 209 -12.03 -1.65 16.68
C ILE A 209 -12.51 -0.80 17.88
N LYS A 210 -12.97 -1.41 18.96
CA LYS A 210 -13.45 -0.69 20.18
C LYS A 210 -12.46 0.29 20.81
N LYS A 211 -11.16 0.08 20.59
CA LYS A 211 -10.08 0.94 21.08
C LYS A 211 -9.96 2.28 20.35
N TYR A 212 -10.63 2.42 19.22
CA TYR A 212 -10.52 3.63 18.39
C TYR A 212 -11.59 4.66 18.79
N PRO A 213 -11.26 5.97 18.79
CA PRO A 213 -12.19 7.02 19.19
C PRO A 213 -13.46 7.11 18.34
N SER A 214 -13.39 6.66 17.09
CA SER A 214 -14.52 6.62 16.16
C SER A 214 -15.47 5.46 16.39
N SER A 215 -15.13 4.50 17.28
CA SER A 215 -16.00 3.37 17.65
C SER A 215 -16.85 3.73 18.86
N ASN A 216 -18.18 3.57 18.75
CA ASN A 216 -19.12 3.83 19.82
C ASN A 216 -20.32 2.89 19.73
N SER A 217 -20.57 2.13 20.82
CA SER A 217 -21.78 1.30 21.00
C SER A 217 -22.08 0.38 19.83
N GLY A 218 -21.06 -0.30 19.26
CA GLY A 218 -21.19 -1.20 18.13
C GLY A 218 -21.10 -0.53 16.75
N TYR A 219 -21.12 0.80 16.71
CA TYR A 219 -21.03 1.57 15.48
C TYR A 219 -19.61 2.11 15.26
N LEU A 220 -19.20 2.22 14.00
CA LEU A 220 -17.98 2.90 13.59
C LEU A 220 -18.31 4.16 12.79
N ILE A 221 -17.83 5.31 13.26
CA ILE A 221 -17.95 6.58 12.54
C ILE A 221 -16.91 6.61 11.43
N ILE A 222 -17.38 6.58 10.18
CA ILE A 222 -16.54 6.64 8.97
C ILE A 222 -16.13 8.07 8.65
N SER A 223 -17.05 9.03 8.81
CA SER A 223 -16.74 10.44 8.61
C SER A 223 -17.58 11.37 9.48
N GLN A 224 -17.01 12.57 9.75
CA GLN A 224 -17.71 13.70 10.36
C GLN A 224 -17.57 14.92 9.45
N GLY A 225 -18.67 15.36 8.87
CA GLY A 225 -18.66 16.42 7.86
C GLY A 225 -17.84 16.02 6.63
N LYS A 226 -16.72 16.72 6.41
CA LYS A 226 -15.78 16.44 5.32
C LYS A 226 -14.61 15.56 5.74
N ASP A 227 -14.43 15.34 7.03
CA ASP A 227 -13.30 14.61 7.58
C ASP A 227 -13.61 13.12 7.61
N ILE A 228 -12.76 12.32 6.98
CA ILE A 228 -12.86 10.85 6.93
C ILE A 228 -11.86 10.27 7.90
N ASN A 229 -12.29 9.32 8.73
CA ASN A 229 -11.46 8.56 9.66
C ASN A 229 -10.73 7.44 8.92
N PHE A 230 -9.76 7.80 8.04
CA PHE A 230 -9.09 6.86 7.15
C PHE A 230 -8.40 5.70 7.87
N ALA A 231 -7.81 5.94 9.04
CA ALA A 231 -7.12 4.90 9.79
C ALA A 231 -8.09 3.78 10.22
N GLU A 232 -9.16 4.16 10.90
CA GLU A 232 -10.17 3.24 11.42
C GLU A 232 -10.97 2.60 10.27
N MET A 233 -11.29 3.38 9.24
CA MET A 233 -11.96 2.90 8.04
C MET A 233 -11.15 1.80 7.34
N ASN A 234 -9.82 1.95 7.21
CA ASN A 234 -8.97 0.95 6.58
C ASN A 234 -8.87 -0.33 7.42
N ILE A 235 -8.75 -0.20 8.75
CA ILE A 235 -8.73 -1.36 9.66
C ILE A 235 -10.05 -2.11 9.61
N PHE A 236 -11.16 -1.37 9.67
CA PHE A 236 -12.49 -1.96 9.54
C PHE A 236 -12.66 -2.67 8.19
N ALA A 237 -12.19 -2.07 7.10
CA ALA A 237 -12.26 -2.66 5.76
C ALA A 237 -11.48 -3.98 5.67
N ALA A 238 -10.29 -4.08 6.30
CA ALA A 238 -9.53 -5.33 6.37
C ALA A 238 -10.30 -6.41 7.12
N LEU A 239 -10.76 -6.09 8.34
CA LEU A 239 -11.51 -7.03 9.17
C LEU A 239 -12.82 -7.50 8.51
N ALA A 240 -13.53 -6.57 7.87
CA ALA A 240 -14.77 -6.91 7.16
C ALA A 240 -14.51 -7.82 5.95
N ALA A 241 -13.42 -7.59 5.22
CA ALA A 241 -13.01 -8.47 4.12
C ALA A 241 -12.61 -9.87 4.62
N GLU A 242 -11.88 -9.95 5.74
CA GLU A 242 -11.54 -11.23 6.40
C GLU A 242 -12.80 -11.96 6.87
N HIS A 243 -13.72 -11.26 7.52
CA HIS A 243 -14.99 -11.84 7.99
C HIS A 243 -15.86 -12.33 6.82
N ALA A 244 -15.90 -11.59 5.71
CA ALA A 244 -16.64 -11.98 4.52
C ALA A 244 -16.07 -13.24 3.83
N LEU A 245 -14.78 -13.55 4.04
CA LEU A 245 -14.11 -14.75 3.53
C LEU A 245 -14.23 -15.96 4.46
N ALA A 246 -14.60 -15.77 5.73
CA ALA A 246 -14.86 -16.86 6.68
C ALA A 246 -16.24 -17.49 6.40
N ILE A 247 -16.36 -18.09 5.19
CA ILE A 247 -17.59 -18.69 4.64
C ILE A 247 -17.74 -20.11 5.13
#